data_4ac7670698c15ce33e1db2926b2c88c3
#
_entry.id   4ac7670698c15ce33e1db2926b2c88c3
#
_cell.length_a   1.000
_cell.length_b   1.000
_cell.length_c   1.000
_cell.angle_alpha   90.00
_cell.angle_beta   90.00
_cell.angle_gamma   90.00
#
_symmetry.space_group_name_H-M   'P 1'
#
loop_
_entity.id
_entity.type
_entity.pdbx_description
1 polymer ?
#
loop_
_entity_poly.entity_id
_entity_poly.type
_entity_poly.pdbx_seq_one_letter_code
_entity_poly.pdbx_strand_id
1 'polypeptide(L)'
;MSDLDPNTLLAYRPAADGLSGRVILVTGAADGIGCEVSLAASAAGATVILLDRDIKRLEKVYDTIESAGNPQPAIYPLNLEGATVKDYADLADNVLQSLGRLDGLVLNAGWAGTLTPLKYYDPELWLQVMQANLHGPVMLTQAVLPMLESSGRGSIVVSTQNARKAFWGAFGIAKAGQEALIDILSREHSGEQGFIRVNGIDTGPVRTRFRALHYPGENPALLPTPEQVVGPYLYFLGPDSGQITGQNLSLEGLIGPV
;
A
#
# COMPACT_ATOMS: atom_id res chain seq x y z
N MET A 1 15.97 17.64 -10.54
CA MET A 1 15.38 16.46 -9.90
C MET A 1 16.47 15.92 -8.99
N SER A 2 16.31 15.98 -7.68
CA SER A 2 17.21 15.28 -6.77
C SER A 2 16.97 13.78 -6.99
N ASP A 3 17.99 13.05 -7.40
CA ASP A 3 17.89 11.60 -7.48
C ASP A 3 17.55 11.08 -6.07
N LEU A 4 16.36 10.49 -5.94
CA LEU A 4 15.97 9.81 -4.70
C LEU A 4 16.92 8.62 -4.52
N ASP A 5 17.83 8.71 -3.55
CA ASP A 5 18.70 7.58 -3.23
C ASP A 5 17.89 6.54 -2.44
N PRO A 6 17.65 5.35 -3.02
CA PRO A 6 16.86 4.31 -2.36
C PRO A 6 17.48 3.83 -1.03
N ASN A 7 18.80 3.87 -0.88
CA ASN A 7 19.47 3.46 0.38
C ASN A 7 19.17 4.47 1.49
N THR A 8 19.18 5.75 1.18
CA THR A 8 18.79 6.80 2.14
C THR A 8 17.33 6.63 2.55
N LEU A 9 16.44 6.29 1.62
CA LEU A 9 15.03 6.07 1.92
C LEU A 9 14.77 4.78 2.72
N LEU A 10 15.54 3.72 2.52
CA LEU A 10 15.48 2.52 3.35
C LEU A 10 15.83 2.82 4.81
N ALA A 11 16.81 3.70 5.03
CA ALA A 11 17.22 4.12 6.36
C ALA A 11 16.31 5.21 6.97
N TYR A 12 15.39 5.78 6.18
CA TYR A 12 14.52 6.87 6.62
C TYR A 12 13.65 6.45 7.81
N ARG A 13 13.62 7.31 8.82
CA ARG A 13 12.70 7.23 9.95
C ARG A 13 12.16 8.64 10.20
N PRO A 14 10.84 8.84 10.20
CA PRO A 14 10.25 10.13 10.55
C PRO A 14 10.55 10.46 12.04
N ALA A 15 10.44 11.73 12.39
CA ALA A 15 10.35 12.12 13.79
C ALA A 15 9.18 11.39 14.48
N ALA A 16 9.21 11.26 15.80
CA ALA A 16 8.20 10.51 16.58
C ALA A 16 6.75 11.01 16.33
N ASP A 17 6.59 12.28 15.98
CA ASP A 17 5.33 12.94 15.66
C ASP A 17 5.22 13.36 14.16
N GLY A 18 6.11 12.87 13.32
CA GLY A 18 6.23 13.27 11.91
C GLY A 18 4.99 13.00 11.05
N LEU A 19 4.11 12.10 11.49
CA LEU A 19 2.81 11.82 10.87
C LEU A 19 1.63 12.23 11.77
N SER A 20 1.88 13.00 12.83
CA SER A 20 0.83 13.40 13.77
C SER A 20 -0.33 14.13 13.08
N GLY A 21 -1.55 13.79 13.49
CA GLY A 21 -2.79 14.32 12.94
C GLY A 21 -3.06 13.94 11.49
N ARG A 22 -2.35 12.95 10.92
CA ARG A 22 -2.68 12.32 9.63
C ARG A 22 -3.58 11.11 9.84
N VAL A 23 -4.53 10.94 8.96
CA VAL A 23 -5.35 9.71 8.83
C VAL A 23 -4.88 8.96 7.59
N ILE A 24 -4.44 7.72 7.77
CA ILE A 24 -3.83 6.91 6.70
C ILE A 24 -4.57 5.58 6.59
N LEU A 25 -5.11 5.28 5.40
CA LEU A 25 -5.72 3.99 5.08
C LEU A 25 -4.69 3.06 4.47
N VAL A 26 -4.53 1.87 5.04
CA VAL A 26 -3.60 0.83 4.56
C VAL A 26 -4.38 -0.41 4.15
N THR A 27 -4.29 -0.80 2.87
CA THR A 27 -4.85 -2.07 2.38
C THR A 27 -3.86 -3.21 2.56
N GLY A 28 -4.36 -4.41 2.91
CA GLY A 28 -3.49 -5.53 3.26
C GLY A 28 -2.79 -5.33 4.61
N ALA A 29 -3.46 -4.63 5.53
CA ALA A 29 -2.90 -4.26 6.84
C ALA A 29 -2.78 -5.43 7.84
N ALA A 30 -3.34 -6.60 7.52
CA ALA A 30 -3.36 -7.75 8.42
C ALA A 30 -2.03 -8.53 8.47
N ASP A 31 -1.10 -8.34 7.51
CA ASP A 31 0.13 -9.14 7.41
C ASP A 31 1.23 -8.41 6.60
N GLY A 32 2.47 -8.85 6.77
CA GLY A 32 3.61 -8.45 5.94
C GLY A 32 3.85 -6.95 5.91
N ILE A 33 4.10 -6.42 4.71
CA ILE A 33 4.48 -5.01 4.53
C ILE A 33 3.37 -4.07 5.01
N GLY A 34 2.08 -4.36 4.71
CA GLY A 34 0.97 -3.50 5.13
C GLY A 34 0.81 -3.42 6.65
N CYS A 35 1.03 -4.53 7.36
CA CYS A 35 1.07 -4.57 8.81
C CYS A 35 2.19 -3.65 9.35
N GLU A 36 3.42 -3.83 8.86
CA GLU A 36 4.57 -3.04 9.35
C GLU A 36 4.46 -1.56 8.99
N VAL A 37 3.94 -1.21 7.82
CA VAL A 37 3.64 0.18 7.46
C VAL A 37 2.61 0.77 8.45
N SER A 38 1.57 0.01 8.82
CA SER A 38 0.56 0.47 9.78
C SER A 38 1.14 0.69 11.17
N LEU A 39 1.97 -0.26 11.66
CA LEU A 39 2.65 -0.14 12.94
C LEU A 39 3.61 1.06 12.96
N ALA A 40 4.43 1.21 11.93
CA ALA A 40 5.40 2.28 11.84
C ALA A 40 4.76 3.67 11.65
N ALA A 41 3.68 3.76 10.87
CA ALA A 41 2.94 5.01 10.69
C ALA A 41 2.24 5.43 11.99
N SER A 42 1.65 4.49 12.74
CA SER A 42 1.04 4.78 14.03
C SER A 42 2.07 5.21 15.08
N ALA A 43 3.25 4.58 15.09
CA ALA A 43 4.36 4.98 15.96
C ALA A 43 4.90 6.39 15.63
N ALA A 44 4.71 6.86 14.40
CA ALA A 44 5.01 8.24 13.99
C ALA A 44 3.84 9.21 14.20
N GLY A 45 2.79 8.81 14.93
CA GLY A 45 1.67 9.66 15.35
C GLY A 45 0.46 9.68 14.43
N ALA A 46 0.40 8.83 13.38
CA ALA A 46 -0.77 8.75 12.51
C ALA A 46 -1.91 7.94 13.12
N THR A 47 -3.16 8.33 12.85
CA THR A 47 -4.31 7.44 12.99
C THR A 47 -4.39 6.53 11.76
N VAL A 48 -4.32 5.21 11.93
CA VAL A 48 -4.35 4.28 10.80
C VAL A 48 -5.70 3.57 10.67
N ILE A 49 -6.17 3.43 9.45
CA ILE A 49 -7.32 2.61 9.10
C ILE A 49 -6.78 1.30 8.52
N LEU A 50 -7.01 0.22 9.23
CA LEU A 50 -6.52 -1.12 8.91
C LEU A 50 -7.54 -1.83 8.03
N LEU A 51 -7.29 -1.96 6.73
CA LEU A 51 -8.17 -2.62 5.78
C LEU A 51 -7.60 -3.97 5.34
N ASP A 52 -8.34 -5.03 5.59
CA ASP A 52 -8.07 -6.39 5.13
C ASP A 52 -9.34 -7.24 5.23
N ARG A 53 -9.33 -8.43 4.63
CA ARG A 53 -10.41 -9.42 4.78
C ARG A 53 -10.26 -10.29 6.05
N ASP A 54 -9.06 -10.38 6.63
CA ASP A 54 -8.77 -11.20 7.81
C ASP A 54 -8.94 -10.40 9.11
N ILE A 55 -10.18 -10.38 9.62
CA ILE A 55 -10.56 -9.65 10.83
C ILE A 55 -9.68 -10.03 12.02
N LYS A 56 -9.43 -11.34 12.23
CA LYS A 56 -8.66 -11.81 13.39
C LYS A 56 -7.22 -11.30 13.41
N ARG A 57 -6.63 -11.09 12.24
CA ARG A 57 -5.29 -10.52 12.13
C ARG A 57 -5.32 -9.01 12.26
N LEU A 58 -6.35 -8.34 11.71
CA LEU A 58 -6.55 -6.90 11.93
C LEU A 58 -6.68 -6.58 13.41
N GLU A 59 -7.44 -7.38 14.19
CA GLU A 59 -7.58 -7.23 15.65
C GLU A 59 -6.22 -7.31 16.35
N LYS A 60 -5.32 -8.22 15.94
CA LYS A 60 -3.97 -8.31 16.51
C LYS A 60 -3.12 -7.06 16.22
N VAL A 61 -3.21 -6.52 15.02
CA VAL A 61 -2.50 -5.28 14.64
C VAL A 61 -3.08 -4.12 15.44
N TYR A 62 -4.40 -4.05 15.57
CA TYR A 62 -5.10 -3.06 16.39
C TYR A 62 -4.60 -3.09 17.85
N ASP A 63 -4.64 -4.27 18.48
CA ASP A 63 -4.21 -4.46 19.88
C ASP A 63 -2.73 -4.08 20.06
N THR A 64 -1.88 -4.36 19.06
CA THR A 64 -0.47 -3.99 19.09
C THR A 64 -0.29 -2.46 19.09
N ILE A 65 -1.03 -1.75 18.24
CA ILE A 65 -1.00 -0.29 18.16
C ILE A 65 -1.52 0.34 19.45
N GLU A 66 -2.66 -0.15 19.95
CA GLU A 66 -3.27 0.36 21.19
C GLU A 66 -2.38 0.12 22.39
N SER A 67 -1.81 -1.08 22.54
CA SER A 67 -0.90 -1.43 23.64
C SER A 67 0.38 -0.62 23.65
N ALA A 68 0.83 -0.13 22.48
CA ALA A 68 1.98 0.76 22.36
C ALA A 68 1.67 2.21 22.75
N GLY A 69 0.39 2.55 23.05
CA GLY A 69 -0.03 3.91 23.38
C GLY A 69 -0.08 4.86 22.18
N ASN A 70 -0.07 4.34 20.97
CA ASN A 70 -0.18 5.11 19.73
C ASN A 70 -1.64 5.56 19.48
N PRO A 71 -1.90 6.48 18.53
CA PRO A 71 -3.25 6.88 18.18
C PRO A 71 -4.13 5.67 17.85
N GLN A 72 -5.33 5.64 18.43
CA GLN A 72 -6.27 4.53 18.28
C GLN A 72 -6.56 4.28 16.79
N PRO A 73 -6.29 3.05 16.27
CA PRO A 73 -6.57 2.72 14.88
C PRO A 73 -8.04 2.42 14.65
N ALA A 74 -8.46 2.36 13.39
CA ALA A 74 -9.77 1.85 12.99
C ALA A 74 -9.61 0.56 12.18
N ILE A 75 -10.50 -0.42 12.38
CA ILE A 75 -10.56 -1.64 11.56
C ILE A 75 -11.67 -1.48 10.52
N TYR A 76 -11.36 -1.76 9.25
CA TYR A 76 -12.33 -1.83 8.17
C TYR A 76 -12.20 -3.16 7.41
N PRO A 77 -13.01 -4.18 7.75
CA PRO A 77 -12.97 -5.46 7.05
C PRO A 77 -13.54 -5.33 5.65
N LEU A 78 -12.73 -5.61 4.63
CA LEU A 78 -13.18 -5.60 3.23
C LEU A 78 -12.41 -6.62 2.40
N ASN A 79 -13.12 -7.46 1.65
CA ASN A 79 -12.52 -8.35 0.67
C ASN A 79 -12.52 -7.70 -0.72
N LEU A 80 -11.36 -7.24 -1.18
CA LEU A 80 -11.21 -6.57 -2.48
C LEU A 80 -11.60 -7.47 -3.67
N GLU A 81 -11.55 -8.79 -3.53
CA GLU A 81 -11.94 -9.73 -4.61
C GLU A 81 -13.43 -9.66 -4.96
N GLY A 82 -14.27 -9.31 -3.98
CA GLY A 82 -15.74 -9.27 -4.13
C GLY A 82 -16.37 -7.91 -3.89
N ALA A 83 -15.56 -6.90 -3.53
CA ALA A 83 -16.09 -5.57 -3.24
C ALA A 83 -16.63 -4.89 -4.48
N THR A 84 -17.78 -4.20 -4.30
CA THR A 84 -18.49 -3.46 -5.34
C THR A 84 -18.20 -1.96 -5.20
N VAL A 85 -18.62 -1.17 -6.20
CA VAL A 85 -18.53 0.30 -6.15
C VAL A 85 -19.23 0.85 -4.90
N LYS A 86 -20.35 0.24 -4.50
CA LYS A 86 -21.09 0.64 -3.29
C LYS A 86 -20.25 0.44 -2.02
N ASP A 87 -19.54 -0.68 -1.91
CA ASP A 87 -18.72 -0.97 -0.72
C ASP A 87 -17.59 0.07 -0.54
N TYR A 88 -17.00 0.55 -1.66
CA TYR A 88 -16.00 1.62 -1.61
C TYR A 88 -16.60 2.99 -1.29
N ALA A 89 -17.81 3.29 -1.79
CA ALA A 89 -18.53 4.50 -1.42
C ALA A 89 -18.89 4.49 0.08
N ASP A 90 -19.45 3.39 0.57
CA ASP A 90 -19.78 3.21 2.00
C ASP A 90 -18.50 3.36 2.88
N LEU A 91 -17.35 2.84 2.43
CA LEU A 91 -16.08 3.03 3.11
C LEU A 91 -15.71 4.52 3.20
N ALA A 92 -15.76 5.23 2.08
CA ALA A 92 -15.43 6.66 2.03
C ALA A 92 -16.33 7.48 2.95
N ASP A 93 -17.64 7.22 2.93
CA ASP A 93 -18.63 7.87 3.79
C ASP A 93 -18.35 7.58 5.27
N ASN A 94 -18.08 6.32 5.63
CA ASN A 94 -17.75 5.93 7.00
C ASN A 94 -16.47 6.61 7.51
N VAL A 95 -15.43 6.69 6.68
CA VAL A 95 -14.17 7.39 7.04
C VAL A 95 -14.44 8.88 7.25
N LEU A 96 -15.19 9.50 6.34
CA LEU A 96 -15.54 10.91 6.45
C LEU A 96 -16.36 11.20 7.71
N GLN A 97 -17.35 10.37 8.02
CA GLN A 97 -18.23 10.54 9.20
C GLN A 97 -17.48 10.31 10.52
N SER A 98 -16.58 9.31 10.58
CA SER A 98 -15.94 8.90 11.82
C SER A 98 -14.65 9.67 12.11
N LEU A 99 -13.87 10.02 11.07
CA LEU A 99 -12.54 10.62 11.20
C LEU A 99 -12.43 12.00 10.57
N GLY A 100 -13.41 12.40 9.74
CA GLY A 100 -13.50 13.73 9.14
C GLY A 100 -12.50 14.03 8.03
N ARG A 101 -11.53 13.15 7.76
CA ARG A 101 -10.45 13.36 6.78
C ARG A 101 -9.76 12.07 6.37
N LEU A 102 -9.05 12.13 5.24
CA LEU A 102 -8.04 11.14 4.85
C LEU A 102 -6.84 11.87 4.25
N ASP A 103 -5.63 11.56 4.73
CA ASP A 103 -4.38 12.22 4.32
C ASP A 103 -3.45 11.27 3.54
N GLY A 104 -3.61 9.98 3.74
CA GLY A 104 -2.78 8.96 3.08
C GLY A 104 -3.56 7.73 2.68
N LEU A 105 -3.19 7.15 1.53
CA LEU A 105 -3.70 5.87 1.05
C LEU A 105 -2.52 4.98 0.68
N VAL A 106 -2.43 3.78 1.28
CA VAL A 106 -1.44 2.76 0.92
C VAL A 106 -2.14 1.60 0.23
N LEU A 107 -1.92 1.48 -1.08
CA LEU A 107 -2.40 0.38 -1.90
C LEU A 107 -1.37 -0.76 -1.87
N ASN A 108 -1.44 -1.58 -0.83
CA ASN A 108 -0.49 -2.67 -0.60
C ASN A 108 -1.12 -4.06 -0.74
N ALA A 109 -2.42 -4.21 -0.54
CA ALA A 109 -3.08 -5.50 -0.72
C ALA A 109 -2.76 -6.13 -2.08
N GLY A 110 -2.49 -7.42 -2.10
CA GLY A 110 -2.21 -8.15 -3.32
C GLY A 110 -2.39 -9.66 -3.19
N TRP A 111 -2.81 -10.28 -4.28
CA TRP A 111 -2.96 -11.73 -4.41
C TRP A 111 -2.59 -12.17 -5.82
N ALA A 112 -1.60 -13.07 -5.94
CA ALA A 112 -1.08 -13.47 -7.25
C ALA A 112 -1.90 -14.58 -7.94
N GLY A 113 -2.85 -15.18 -7.23
CA GLY A 113 -3.57 -16.33 -7.79
C GLY A 113 -2.62 -17.50 -8.03
N THR A 114 -2.53 -17.95 -9.28
CA THR A 114 -1.65 -19.04 -9.69
C THR A 114 -0.63 -18.56 -10.73
N LEU A 115 0.63 -18.91 -10.54
CA LEU A 115 1.69 -18.66 -11.52
C LEU A 115 1.65 -19.76 -12.58
N THR A 116 1.09 -19.44 -13.75
CA THR A 116 0.88 -20.39 -14.85
C THR A 116 1.02 -19.71 -16.22
N PRO A 117 1.36 -20.44 -17.31
CA PRO A 117 1.33 -19.89 -18.62
C PRO A 117 -0.04 -19.30 -18.98
N LEU A 118 -0.07 -18.13 -19.62
CA LEU A 118 -1.31 -17.43 -19.98
C LEU A 118 -2.30 -18.32 -20.76
N LYS A 119 -1.79 -19.23 -21.58
CA LYS A 119 -2.59 -20.19 -22.34
C LYS A 119 -3.50 -21.07 -21.46
N TYR A 120 -3.08 -21.34 -20.23
CA TYR A 120 -3.79 -22.22 -19.31
C TYR A 120 -4.36 -21.47 -18.10
N TYR A 121 -4.38 -20.14 -18.17
CA TYR A 121 -4.89 -19.33 -17.08
C TYR A 121 -6.42 -19.47 -16.99
N ASP A 122 -6.93 -19.81 -15.82
CA ASP A 122 -8.35 -19.94 -15.57
C ASP A 122 -9.05 -18.57 -15.69
N PRO A 123 -10.13 -18.42 -16.48
CA PRO A 123 -10.80 -17.12 -16.67
C PRO A 123 -11.46 -16.57 -15.38
N GLU A 124 -11.97 -17.42 -14.51
CA GLU A 124 -12.59 -16.96 -13.24
C GLU A 124 -11.50 -16.46 -12.29
N LEU A 125 -10.41 -17.22 -12.19
CA LEU A 125 -9.24 -16.79 -11.43
C LEU A 125 -8.65 -15.48 -11.97
N TRP A 126 -8.65 -15.30 -13.31
CA TRP A 126 -8.23 -14.05 -13.93
C TRP A 126 -9.03 -12.87 -13.40
N LEU A 127 -10.36 -12.96 -13.42
CA LEU A 127 -11.24 -11.89 -12.96
C LEU A 127 -11.02 -11.58 -11.47
N GLN A 128 -10.86 -12.59 -10.63
CA GLN A 128 -10.60 -12.42 -9.20
C GLN A 128 -9.27 -11.71 -8.93
N VAL A 129 -8.20 -12.13 -9.62
CA VAL A 129 -6.87 -11.51 -9.50
C VAL A 129 -6.88 -10.07 -9.98
N MET A 130 -7.52 -9.78 -11.12
CA MET A 130 -7.67 -8.43 -11.65
C MET A 130 -8.51 -7.56 -10.71
N GLN A 131 -9.58 -8.11 -10.12
CA GLN A 131 -10.41 -7.41 -9.16
C GLN A 131 -9.62 -7.01 -7.92
N ALA A 132 -8.90 -7.95 -7.31
CA ALA A 132 -8.16 -7.70 -6.08
C ALA A 132 -6.97 -6.73 -6.28
N ASN A 133 -6.27 -6.82 -7.43
CA ASN A 133 -5.00 -6.12 -7.62
C ASN A 133 -5.08 -4.86 -8.50
N LEU A 134 -6.16 -4.67 -9.27
CA LEU A 134 -6.30 -3.50 -10.14
C LEU A 134 -7.64 -2.79 -9.97
N HIS A 135 -8.76 -3.47 -10.23
CA HIS A 135 -10.06 -2.80 -10.21
C HIS A 135 -10.41 -2.29 -8.81
N GLY A 136 -10.21 -3.12 -7.77
CA GLY A 136 -10.43 -2.73 -6.38
C GLY A 136 -9.59 -1.52 -5.96
N PRO A 137 -8.26 -1.54 -6.14
CA PRO A 137 -7.40 -0.37 -5.91
C PRO A 137 -7.85 0.91 -6.64
N VAL A 138 -8.24 0.80 -7.93
CA VAL A 138 -8.73 1.95 -8.72
C VAL A 138 -10.04 2.49 -8.13
N MET A 139 -11.02 1.62 -7.86
CA MET A 139 -12.32 2.01 -7.30
C MET A 139 -12.20 2.60 -5.90
N LEU A 140 -11.34 2.00 -5.05
CA LEU A 140 -11.04 2.54 -3.73
C LEU A 140 -10.42 3.93 -3.83
N THR A 141 -9.41 4.08 -4.70
CA THR A 141 -8.78 5.39 -4.92
C THR A 141 -9.80 6.41 -5.36
N GLN A 142 -10.63 6.11 -6.35
CA GLN A 142 -11.67 7.01 -6.85
C GLN A 142 -12.65 7.43 -5.73
N ALA A 143 -13.04 6.51 -4.86
CA ALA A 143 -13.96 6.81 -3.77
C ALA A 143 -13.37 7.76 -2.72
N VAL A 144 -12.06 7.69 -2.46
CA VAL A 144 -11.41 8.48 -1.41
C VAL A 144 -10.67 9.72 -1.93
N LEU A 145 -10.51 9.88 -3.26
CA LEU A 145 -9.85 11.04 -3.87
C LEU A 145 -10.35 12.39 -3.34
N PRO A 146 -11.68 12.66 -3.21
CA PRO A 146 -12.16 13.94 -2.70
C PRO A 146 -11.66 14.28 -1.30
N MET A 147 -11.48 13.27 -0.43
CA MET A 147 -10.92 13.48 0.91
C MET A 147 -9.43 13.77 0.86
N LEU A 148 -8.67 13.07 0.00
CA LEU A 148 -7.24 13.31 -0.19
C LEU A 148 -6.98 14.72 -0.75
N GLU A 149 -7.77 15.18 -1.72
CA GLU A 149 -7.70 16.55 -2.26
C GLU A 149 -7.99 17.59 -1.18
N SER A 150 -9.09 17.43 -0.45
CA SER A 150 -9.53 18.37 0.58
C SER A 150 -8.58 18.42 1.78
N SER A 151 -7.76 17.40 2.01
CA SER A 151 -6.78 17.36 3.09
C SER A 151 -5.66 18.40 2.93
N GLY A 152 -5.38 18.84 1.69
CA GLY A 152 -4.27 19.73 1.34
C GLY A 152 -2.87 19.11 1.51
N ARG A 153 -2.81 17.80 1.85
CA ARG A 153 -1.55 17.07 2.07
C ARG A 153 -1.66 15.59 1.65
N GLY A 154 -2.55 15.32 0.70
CA GLY A 154 -2.85 13.98 0.21
C GLY A 154 -1.62 13.25 -0.32
N SER A 155 -1.52 11.96 0.00
CA SER A 155 -0.47 11.07 -0.51
C SER A 155 -1.01 9.68 -0.79
N ILE A 156 -0.73 9.15 -1.98
CA ILE A 156 -1.02 7.78 -2.36
C ILE A 156 0.31 7.05 -2.56
N VAL A 157 0.48 5.93 -1.87
CA VAL A 157 1.66 5.06 -2.02
C VAL A 157 1.21 3.69 -2.49
N VAL A 158 1.73 3.25 -3.62
CA VAL A 158 1.37 1.98 -4.26
C VAL A 158 2.51 0.98 -4.09
N SER A 159 2.24 -0.18 -3.50
CA SER A 159 3.17 -1.32 -3.49
C SER A 159 3.20 -1.94 -4.88
N THR A 160 4.12 -1.49 -5.72
CA THR A 160 4.36 -2.02 -7.05
C THR A 160 5.21 -3.29 -7.01
N GLN A 161 5.35 -3.94 -8.13
CA GLN A 161 6.25 -5.08 -8.28
C GLN A 161 6.61 -5.27 -9.75
N ASN A 162 7.89 -5.45 -10.07
CA ASN A 162 8.31 -5.87 -11.39
C ASN A 162 7.88 -7.32 -11.68
N ALA A 163 6.60 -7.46 -12.04
CA ALA A 163 5.94 -8.72 -12.30
C ALA A 163 5.75 -9.03 -13.81
N ARG A 164 6.42 -8.28 -14.69
CA ARG A 164 6.41 -8.48 -16.18
C ARG A 164 7.28 -9.68 -16.55
N LYS A 165 6.95 -10.85 -16.03
CA LYS A 165 7.73 -12.09 -16.16
C LYS A 165 6.82 -13.20 -16.69
N ALA A 166 7.40 -14.21 -17.35
CA ALA A 166 6.65 -15.40 -17.77
C ALA A 166 5.92 -16.03 -16.57
N PHE A 167 4.73 -16.55 -16.78
CA PHE A 167 3.86 -17.22 -15.83
C PHE A 167 3.13 -16.33 -14.81
N TRP A 168 3.37 -15.00 -14.77
CA TRP A 168 2.74 -14.10 -13.82
C TRP A 168 1.31 -13.66 -14.20
N GLY A 169 0.85 -13.96 -15.41
CA GLY A 169 -0.54 -13.85 -15.88
C GLY A 169 -1.25 -12.54 -15.47
N ALA A 170 -2.43 -12.69 -14.87
CA ALA A 170 -3.26 -11.57 -14.45
C ALA A 170 -2.55 -10.67 -13.42
N PHE A 171 -1.80 -11.25 -12.48
CA PHE A 171 -1.08 -10.48 -11.47
C PHE A 171 -0.03 -9.54 -12.10
N GLY A 172 0.75 -10.05 -13.06
CA GLY A 172 1.75 -9.22 -13.74
C GLY A 172 1.13 -8.07 -14.53
N ILE A 173 -0.02 -8.31 -15.17
CA ILE A 173 -0.76 -7.28 -15.90
C ILE A 173 -1.38 -6.27 -14.92
N ALA A 174 -1.95 -6.72 -13.81
CA ALA A 174 -2.49 -5.84 -12.78
C ALA A 174 -1.42 -4.93 -12.17
N LYS A 175 -0.22 -5.47 -11.87
CA LYS A 175 0.90 -4.67 -11.35
C LYS A 175 1.40 -3.63 -12.36
N ALA A 176 1.46 -3.96 -13.64
CA ALA A 176 1.75 -2.98 -14.70
C ALA A 176 0.65 -1.90 -14.79
N GLY A 177 -0.62 -2.28 -14.60
CA GLY A 177 -1.74 -1.34 -14.50
C GLY A 177 -1.64 -0.40 -13.29
N GLN A 178 -1.13 -0.87 -12.15
CA GLN A 178 -0.86 -0.03 -10.98
C GLN A 178 0.26 0.99 -11.25
N GLU A 179 1.31 0.63 -11.99
CA GLU A 179 2.34 1.59 -12.41
C GLU A 179 1.73 2.67 -13.32
N ALA A 180 0.88 2.29 -14.28
CA ALA A 180 0.15 3.25 -15.11
C ALA A 180 -0.79 4.15 -14.30
N LEU A 181 -1.43 3.63 -13.24
CA LEU A 181 -2.26 4.42 -12.33
C LEU A 181 -1.46 5.51 -11.62
N ILE A 182 -0.23 5.21 -11.18
CA ILE A 182 0.69 6.20 -10.61
C ILE A 182 0.96 7.33 -11.61
N ASP A 183 1.30 6.98 -12.85
CA ASP A 183 1.60 7.95 -13.91
C ASP A 183 0.41 8.85 -14.23
N ILE A 184 -0.80 8.30 -14.28
CA ILE A 184 -2.03 9.03 -14.56
C ILE A 184 -2.34 9.98 -13.41
N LEU A 185 -2.49 9.45 -12.19
CA LEU A 185 -2.91 10.24 -11.03
C LEU A 185 -1.89 11.32 -10.65
N SER A 186 -0.59 11.04 -10.76
CA SER A 186 0.45 12.03 -10.47
C SER A 186 0.40 13.24 -11.40
N ARG A 187 -0.06 13.06 -12.64
CA ARG A 187 -0.24 14.14 -13.62
C ARG A 187 -1.57 14.87 -13.44
N GLU A 188 -2.64 14.15 -13.17
CA GLU A 188 -3.98 14.72 -12.93
C GLU A 188 -3.99 15.61 -11.70
N HIS A 189 -3.23 15.24 -10.65
CA HIS A 189 -3.17 15.93 -9.35
C HIS A 189 -1.87 16.73 -9.14
N SER A 190 -1.22 17.18 -10.23
CA SER A 190 0.02 17.99 -10.15
C SER A 190 -0.22 19.49 -10.02
N GLY A 191 -1.47 19.96 -10.10
CA GLY A 191 -1.84 21.37 -10.01
C GLY A 191 -1.78 21.93 -8.58
N GLU A 192 -1.85 23.28 -8.45
CA GLU A 192 -1.83 23.95 -7.15
C GLU A 192 -3.07 23.64 -6.30
N GLN A 193 -4.21 23.36 -6.96
CA GLN A 193 -5.46 22.98 -6.29
C GLN A 193 -5.61 21.47 -6.34
N GLY A 194 -5.89 20.84 -5.18
CA GLY A 194 -6.09 19.40 -5.09
C GLY A 194 -4.82 18.57 -5.30
N PHE A 195 -3.64 19.15 -5.02
CA PHE A 195 -2.37 18.45 -5.17
C PHE A 195 -2.30 17.19 -4.30
N ILE A 196 -2.05 16.04 -4.93
CA ILE A 196 -1.83 14.77 -4.29
C ILE A 196 -0.51 14.18 -4.78
N ARG A 197 0.34 13.75 -3.86
CA ARG A 197 1.53 12.97 -4.22
C ARG A 197 1.13 11.54 -4.48
N VAL A 198 1.57 10.99 -5.62
CA VAL A 198 1.28 9.60 -6.00
C VAL A 198 2.60 8.94 -6.38
N ASN A 199 3.05 7.97 -5.57
CA ASN A 199 4.32 7.31 -5.78
C ASN A 199 4.18 5.79 -5.60
N GLY A 200 5.06 5.04 -6.27
CA GLY A 200 5.16 3.59 -6.18
C GLY A 200 6.43 3.13 -5.47
N ILE A 201 6.37 1.95 -4.86
CA ILE A 201 7.51 1.29 -4.25
C ILE A 201 7.49 -0.18 -4.67
N ASP A 202 8.50 -0.60 -5.43
CA ASP A 202 8.82 -2.01 -5.65
C ASP A 202 9.84 -2.44 -4.61
N THR A 203 9.39 -3.16 -3.61
CA THR A 203 10.24 -3.64 -2.51
C THR A 203 11.15 -4.80 -2.92
N GLY A 204 10.96 -5.38 -4.11
CA GLY A 204 11.53 -6.68 -4.44
C GLY A 204 10.97 -7.80 -3.54
N PRO A 205 11.68 -8.95 -3.47
CA PRO A 205 11.32 -10.06 -2.59
C PRO A 205 11.46 -9.69 -1.12
N VAL A 206 10.38 -9.85 -0.33
CA VAL A 206 10.34 -9.60 1.12
C VAL A 206 9.81 -10.84 1.84
N ARG A 207 10.32 -11.13 3.03
CA ARG A 207 9.90 -12.24 3.90
C ARG A 207 8.47 -12.06 4.39
N THR A 208 7.52 -12.43 3.55
CA THR A 208 6.08 -12.34 3.82
C THR A 208 5.41 -13.68 3.59
N ARG A 209 4.21 -13.84 4.13
CA ARG A 209 3.37 -15.01 3.83
C ARG A 209 3.02 -15.09 2.34
N PHE A 210 2.79 -13.94 1.69
CA PHE A 210 2.59 -13.89 0.23
C PHE A 210 3.79 -14.53 -0.49
N ARG A 211 5.02 -14.17 -0.11
CA ARG A 211 6.23 -14.71 -0.73
C ARG A 211 6.38 -16.21 -0.49
N ALA A 212 6.20 -16.66 0.74
CA ALA A 212 6.29 -18.07 1.11
C ALA A 212 5.27 -18.95 0.36
N LEU A 213 4.07 -18.43 0.10
CA LEU A 213 3.03 -19.15 -0.64
C LEU A 213 3.40 -19.37 -2.11
N HIS A 214 4.02 -18.38 -2.77
CA HIS A 214 4.33 -18.45 -4.20
C HIS A 214 5.73 -18.98 -4.50
N TYR A 215 6.62 -18.97 -3.52
CA TYR A 215 8.00 -19.43 -3.62
C TYR A 215 8.38 -20.36 -2.46
N PRO A 216 7.72 -21.53 -2.32
CA PRO A 216 7.90 -22.41 -1.16
C PRO A 216 9.31 -23.03 -1.07
N GLY A 217 10.09 -23.03 -2.16
CA GLY A 217 11.47 -23.51 -2.17
C GLY A 217 12.52 -22.46 -1.84
N GLU A 218 12.13 -21.20 -1.63
CA GLU A 218 13.04 -20.11 -1.29
C GLU A 218 13.35 -20.13 0.22
N ASN A 219 14.61 -19.83 0.57
CA ASN A 219 14.97 -19.72 1.99
C ASN A 219 14.54 -18.33 2.53
N PRO A 220 13.54 -18.25 3.42
CA PRO A 220 13.05 -16.97 3.93
C PRO A 220 14.11 -16.19 4.72
N ALA A 221 15.13 -16.86 5.29
CA ALA A 221 16.19 -16.20 6.04
C ALA A 221 17.11 -15.32 5.16
N LEU A 222 17.08 -15.53 3.83
CA LEU A 222 17.85 -14.73 2.88
C LEU A 222 17.09 -13.50 2.38
N LEU A 223 15.83 -13.31 2.81
CA LEU A 223 14.99 -12.20 2.40
C LEU A 223 14.93 -11.12 3.47
N PRO A 224 14.89 -9.84 3.07
CA PRO A 224 14.63 -8.75 4.00
C PRO A 224 13.27 -8.94 4.70
N THR A 225 13.20 -8.48 5.94
CA THR A 225 11.95 -8.47 6.68
C THR A 225 11.06 -7.28 6.27
N PRO A 226 9.74 -7.32 6.52
CA PRO A 226 8.86 -6.18 6.23
C PRO A 226 9.33 -4.87 6.88
N GLU A 227 9.87 -4.92 8.10
CA GLU A 227 10.35 -3.76 8.84
C GLU A 227 11.52 -3.04 8.13
N GLN A 228 12.31 -3.78 7.36
CA GLN A 228 13.46 -3.22 6.64
C GLN A 228 13.06 -2.41 5.41
N VAL A 229 11.82 -2.54 4.93
CA VAL A 229 11.35 -1.88 3.71
C VAL A 229 10.33 -0.76 3.95
N VAL A 230 9.97 -0.45 5.21
CA VAL A 230 8.92 0.55 5.51
C VAL A 230 9.38 2.01 5.36
N GLY A 231 10.68 2.29 5.44
CA GLY A 231 11.21 3.66 5.39
C GLY A 231 10.66 4.50 4.22
N PRO A 232 10.74 4.02 2.96
CA PRO A 232 10.19 4.72 1.80
C PRO A 232 8.69 5.00 1.88
N TYR A 233 7.89 4.10 2.47
CA TYR A 233 6.45 4.33 2.68
C TYR A 233 6.23 5.51 3.61
N LEU A 234 6.91 5.55 4.76
CA LEU A 234 6.80 6.64 5.72
C LEU A 234 7.28 7.97 5.12
N TYR A 235 8.34 7.94 4.31
CA TYR A 235 8.84 9.11 3.60
C TYR A 235 7.77 9.70 2.67
N PHE A 236 7.19 8.88 1.78
CA PHE A 236 6.18 9.36 0.85
C PHE A 236 4.87 9.77 1.55
N LEU A 237 4.51 9.14 2.65
CA LEU A 237 3.36 9.51 3.47
C LEU A 237 3.60 10.80 4.27
N GLY A 238 4.84 11.12 4.59
CA GLY A 238 5.24 12.24 5.42
C GLY A 238 5.42 13.57 4.67
N PRO A 239 5.68 14.65 5.42
CA PRO A 239 5.94 15.97 4.84
C PRO A 239 7.30 16.07 4.15
N ASP A 240 8.28 15.23 4.54
CA ASP A 240 9.67 15.29 4.06
C ASP A 240 9.79 14.96 2.56
N SER A 241 8.80 14.26 1.99
CA SER A 241 8.73 14.03 0.54
C SER A 241 8.37 15.29 -0.26
N GLY A 242 8.06 16.40 0.40
CA GLY A 242 7.77 17.68 -0.25
C GLY A 242 6.68 17.57 -1.33
N GLN A 243 7.04 17.86 -2.57
CA GLN A 243 6.16 17.74 -3.74
C GLN A 243 6.55 16.58 -4.67
N ILE A 244 7.29 15.60 -4.17
CA ILE A 244 7.72 14.44 -4.97
C ILE A 244 6.49 13.59 -5.32
N THR A 245 6.26 13.44 -6.63
CA THR A 245 5.14 12.66 -7.21
C THR A 245 5.57 11.99 -8.52
N GLY A 246 4.87 10.93 -8.92
CA GLY A 246 5.15 10.21 -10.17
C GLY A 246 6.41 9.34 -10.13
N GLN A 247 6.92 9.02 -8.93
CA GLN A 247 8.08 8.14 -8.79
C GLN A 247 7.63 6.68 -8.61
N ASN A 248 8.39 5.76 -9.18
CA ASN A 248 8.29 4.33 -8.88
C ASN A 248 9.66 3.85 -8.43
N LEU A 249 9.87 3.84 -7.09
CA LEU A 249 11.13 3.51 -6.46
C LEU A 249 11.33 1.99 -6.42
N SER A 250 12.45 1.50 -6.94
CA SER A 250 12.81 0.08 -6.80
C SER A 250 13.84 -0.11 -5.68
N LEU A 251 13.55 -1.06 -4.79
CA LEU A 251 14.44 -1.51 -3.72
C LEU A 251 15.05 -2.89 -4.04
N GLU A 252 14.73 -3.45 -5.22
CA GLU A 252 15.18 -4.79 -5.61
C GLU A 252 16.72 -4.85 -5.64
N GLY A 253 17.30 -5.78 -4.87
CA GLY A 253 18.74 -6.00 -4.80
C GLY A 253 19.52 -5.04 -3.90
N LEU A 254 18.88 -4.09 -3.22
CA LEU A 254 19.55 -3.15 -2.31
C LEU A 254 19.70 -3.69 -0.89
N ILE A 255 18.80 -4.58 -0.49
CA ILE A 255 18.85 -5.20 0.85
C ILE A 255 19.41 -6.60 0.68
N GLY A 256 20.62 -6.81 1.17
CA GLY A 256 21.26 -8.11 1.21
C GLY A 256 20.61 -9.05 2.23
N PRO A 257 20.94 -10.35 2.19
CA PRO A 257 20.52 -11.29 3.23
C PRO A 257 21.03 -10.82 4.60
N VAL A 258 20.19 -11.02 5.61
CA VAL A 258 20.51 -10.73 7.03
C VAL A 258 21.43 -11.79 7.58
#